data_fd4d694071399446bf4c571d1f94694f
#
_entry.id   fd4d694071399446bf4c571d1f94694f
#
_cell.length_a   1.000
_cell.length_b   1.000
_cell.length_c   1.000
_cell.angle_alpha   90.00
_cell.angle_beta   90.00
_cell.angle_gamma   90.00
#
_symmetry.space_group_name_H-M   'P 1'
#
loop_
_entity.id
_entity.type
_entity.pdbx_description
1 polymer ?
#
loop_
_entity_poly.entity_id
_entity_poly.type
_entity_poly.pdbx_seq_one_letter_code
_entity_poly.pdbx_strand_id
1 'polypeptide(L)'
;MEDKASPVNRRADPVMFGFDFQINAAIVLMLKNIKSLETIRIEGNYEDIELQLKDGERILAQAKGVQKGSSDFRKVRENLKKALLTLSEGGKRAKAKQLIFITNSFNPFNDDASKGIFSGPPSYRTYDSLPESSRKIIDDYLESMDNPLDTNKLLVQTLPFETDDEDERYKYVLREIENFIGTLQLSTPGISKKLMMTWQNDLDHNGSKKDAEIRLKKEDLIWPILVIITDVEPSEEF
;
A
#
# COMPACT_ATOMS: atom_id res chain seq x y z
N MET A 1 -2.59 -41.55 -24.11
CA MET A 1 -2.48 -40.09 -24.16
C MET A 1 -2.09 -39.63 -22.77
N GLU A 2 -0.82 -39.39 -22.55
CA GLU A 2 -0.31 -38.93 -21.25
C GLU A 2 -0.64 -37.42 -21.11
N ASP A 3 -1.41 -37.09 -20.10
CA ASP A 3 -1.73 -35.72 -19.68
C ASP A 3 -0.45 -35.08 -19.18
N LYS A 4 0.23 -34.30 -20.01
CA LYS A 4 1.38 -33.50 -19.59
C LYS A 4 0.84 -32.36 -18.74
N ALA A 5 0.88 -32.57 -17.42
CA ALA A 5 0.71 -31.49 -16.46
C ALA A 5 1.65 -30.33 -16.84
N SER A 6 1.09 -29.17 -17.13
CA SER A 6 1.86 -27.95 -17.39
C SER A 6 2.81 -27.69 -16.20
N PRO A 7 4.08 -27.30 -16.44
CA PRO A 7 5.03 -27.07 -15.36
C PRO A 7 4.49 -25.99 -14.42
N VAL A 8 4.36 -26.35 -13.15
CA VAL A 8 4.03 -25.38 -12.08
C VAL A 8 5.12 -24.32 -12.09
N ASN A 9 4.76 -23.10 -12.46
CA ASN A 9 5.68 -21.98 -12.48
C ASN A 9 6.07 -21.64 -11.03
N ARG A 10 7.22 -22.15 -10.58
CA ARG A 10 7.76 -21.97 -9.20
C ARG A 10 8.58 -20.69 -9.06
N ARG A 11 8.33 -19.67 -9.89
CA ARG A 11 9.03 -18.40 -9.76
C ARG A 11 8.60 -17.69 -8.48
N ALA A 12 9.58 -17.23 -7.70
CA ALA A 12 9.37 -16.37 -6.53
C ALA A 12 8.85 -14.97 -6.90
N ASP A 13 9.01 -14.57 -8.15
CA ASP A 13 8.70 -13.25 -8.68
C ASP A 13 7.34 -12.67 -8.26
N PRO A 14 6.20 -13.43 -8.30
CA PRO A 14 4.90 -12.85 -7.92
C PRO A 14 4.78 -12.55 -6.42
N VAL A 15 5.43 -13.34 -5.57
CA VAL A 15 5.41 -13.15 -4.11
C VAL A 15 6.29 -11.95 -3.75
N MET A 16 7.48 -11.89 -4.31
CA MET A 16 8.40 -10.76 -4.12
C MET A 16 7.80 -9.45 -4.61
N PHE A 17 7.17 -9.44 -5.79
CA PHE A 17 6.46 -8.29 -6.31
C PHE A 17 5.32 -7.84 -5.39
N GLY A 18 4.54 -8.78 -4.86
CA GLY A 18 3.44 -8.48 -3.94
C GLY A 18 3.94 -7.81 -2.66
N PHE A 19 5.04 -8.29 -2.11
CA PHE A 19 5.65 -7.74 -0.90
C PHE A 19 6.30 -6.37 -1.17
N ASP A 20 7.01 -6.21 -2.28
CA ASP A 20 7.55 -4.93 -2.71
C ASP A 20 6.43 -3.88 -2.91
N PHE A 21 5.33 -4.25 -3.56
CA PHE A 21 4.15 -3.39 -3.69
C PHE A 21 3.59 -2.97 -2.33
N GLN A 22 3.49 -3.90 -1.38
CA GLN A 22 2.98 -3.67 -0.04
C GLN A 22 3.86 -2.67 0.73
N ILE A 23 5.19 -2.82 0.70
CA ILE A 23 6.14 -1.90 1.33
C ILE A 23 5.98 -0.48 0.75
N ASN A 24 5.91 -0.37 -0.57
CA ASN A 24 5.78 0.92 -1.22
C ASN A 24 4.40 1.57 -0.98
N ALA A 25 3.34 0.79 -0.90
CA ALA A 25 2.02 1.27 -0.46
C ALA A 25 2.07 1.78 0.99
N ALA A 26 2.81 1.10 1.86
CA ALA A 26 3.00 1.53 3.25
C ALA A 26 3.73 2.87 3.34
N ILE A 27 4.77 3.11 2.53
CA ILE A 27 5.46 4.42 2.47
C ILE A 27 4.46 5.51 2.10
N VAL A 28 3.64 5.30 1.08
CA VAL A 28 2.63 6.28 0.66
C VAL A 28 1.61 6.56 1.76
N LEU A 29 1.09 5.52 2.43
CA LEU A 29 0.15 5.68 3.53
C LEU A 29 0.79 6.38 4.73
N MET A 30 2.02 6.03 5.06
CA MET A 30 2.82 6.67 6.11
C MET A 30 2.94 8.18 5.86
N LEU A 31 3.36 8.59 4.68
CA LEU A 31 3.52 10.00 4.31
C LEU A 31 2.20 10.77 4.37
N LYS A 32 1.11 10.20 3.88
CA LYS A 32 -0.22 10.81 3.94
C LYS A 32 -0.70 11.04 5.37
N ASN A 33 -0.29 10.20 6.31
CA ASN A 33 -0.70 10.26 7.70
C ASN A 33 0.39 10.77 8.64
N ILE A 34 1.53 11.23 8.14
CA ILE A 34 2.74 11.52 8.94
C ILE A 34 2.50 12.49 10.11
N LYS A 35 1.56 13.43 9.97
CA LYS A 35 1.24 14.40 11.04
C LYS A 35 0.60 13.72 12.26
N SER A 36 -0.31 12.78 12.02
CA SER A 36 -1.06 12.04 13.05
C SER A 36 -0.48 10.67 13.36
N LEU A 37 0.49 10.19 12.59
CA LEU A 37 1.11 8.88 12.77
C LEU A 37 1.81 8.80 14.13
N GLU A 38 1.60 7.68 14.81
CA GLU A 38 2.35 7.24 15.99
C GLU A 38 3.28 6.08 15.64
N THR A 39 2.71 4.99 15.09
CA THR A 39 3.47 3.81 14.68
C THR A 39 2.95 3.22 13.38
N ILE A 40 3.83 2.47 12.69
CA ILE A 40 3.49 1.64 11.53
C ILE A 40 4.01 0.23 11.70
N ARG A 41 3.28 -0.75 11.17
CA ARG A 41 3.67 -2.15 11.11
C ARG A 41 3.31 -2.73 9.74
N ILE A 42 4.23 -3.51 9.17
CA ILE A 42 3.99 -4.37 8.00
C ILE A 42 3.81 -5.79 8.49
N GLU A 43 2.93 -6.57 7.85
CA GLU A 43 2.60 -7.93 8.25
C GLU A 43 2.23 -8.00 9.75
N GLY A 44 1.23 -7.20 10.12
CA GLY A 44 0.79 -7.09 11.49
C GLY A 44 -0.18 -8.19 11.91
N ASN A 45 -0.76 -8.02 13.11
CA ASN A 45 -1.74 -8.98 13.66
C ASN A 45 -3.11 -8.88 12.99
N TYR A 46 -3.39 -7.80 12.29
CA TYR A 46 -4.71 -7.49 11.75
C TYR A 46 -4.72 -7.41 10.24
N GLU A 47 -3.67 -6.81 9.62
CA GLU A 47 -3.58 -6.60 8.18
C GLU A 47 -2.15 -6.46 7.66
N ASP A 48 -1.99 -6.48 6.31
CA ASP A 48 -0.70 -6.29 5.63
C ASP A 48 -0.01 -4.99 6.07
N ILE A 49 -0.78 -3.90 6.26
CA ILE A 49 -0.27 -2.60 6.69
C ILE A 49 -1.17 -2.06 7.81
N GLU A 50 -0.56 -1.77 8.95
CA GLU A 50 -1.24 -1.22 10.12
C GLU A 50 -0.62 0.11 10.54
N LEU A 51 -1.39 1.18 10.55
CA LEU A 51 -1.01 2.44 11.15
C LEU A 51 -1.76 2.64 12.47
N GLN A 52 -1.05 3.04 13.50
CA GLN A 52 -1.62 3.57 14.73
C GLN A 52 -1.44 5.08 14.74
N LEU A 53 -2.50 5.81 15.04
CA LEU A 53 -2.52 7.25 15.11
C LEU A 53 -2.38 7.71 16.56
N LYS A 54 -1.95 8.96 16.76
CA LYS A 54 -1.74 9.57 18.10
C LYS A 54 -3.00 9.62 18.98
N ASP A 55 -4.18 9.62 18.36
CA ASP A 55 -5.47 9.53 19.05
C ASP A 55 -5.87 8.09 19.44
N GLY A 56 -4.99 7.13 19.19
CA GLY A 56 -5.23 5.70 19.45
C GLY A 56 -6.02 5.00 18.35
N GLU A 57 -6.53 5.72 17.34
CA GLU A 57 -7.23 5.13 16.21
C GLU A 57 -6.29 4.37 15.28
N ARG A 58 -6.82 3.42 14.53
CA ARG A 58 -6.06 2.58 13.61
C ARG A 58 -6.57 2.70 12.18
N ILE A 59 -5.63 2.67 11.24
CA ILE A 59 -5.87 2.50 9.82
C ILE A 59 -5.30 1.15 9.43
N LEU A 60 -6.12 0.31 8.81
CA LEU A 60 -5.71 -0.99 8.29
C LEU A 60 -5.77 -0.98 6.77
N ALA A 61 -4.76 -1.53 6.12
CA ALA A 61 -4.76 -1.62 4.67
C ALA A 61 -4.30 -2.99 4.19
N GLN A 62 -5.04 -3.51 3.21
CA GLN A 62 -4.73 -4.72 2.47
C GLN A 62 -4.22 -4.33 1.09
N ALA A 63 -2.97 -4.65 0.79
CA ALA A 63 -2.34 -4.33 -0.49
C ALA A 63 -2.25 -5.56 -1.39
N LYS A 64 -2.85 -5.50 -2.59
CA LYS A 64 -2.85 -6.59 -3.57
C LYS A 64 -2.34 -6.08 -4.92
N GLY A 65 -1.05 -6.28 -5.15
CA GLY A 65 -0.42 -6.02 -6.44
C GLY A 65 -0.75 -7.10 -7.47
N VAL A 66 -0.90 -6.70 -8.71
CA VAL A 66 -0.97 -7.59 -9.89
C VAL A 66 0.21 -7.26 -10.80
N GLN A 67 0.92 -8.28 -11.30
CA GLN A 67 2.14 -8.09 -12.08
C GLN A 67 1.94 -7.22 -13.34
N LYS A 68 0.77 -7.25 -13.95
CA LYS A 68 0.42 -6.42 -15.10
C LYS A 68 -0.81 -5.58 -14.77
N GLY A 69 -0.65 -4.67 -13.83
CA GLY A 69 -1.73 -3.85 -13.27
C GLY A 69 -2.56 -3.08 -14.29
N SER A 70 -1.92 -2.71 -15.41
CA SER A 70 -2.56 -2.00 -16.51
C SER A 70 -3.36 -2.88 -17.46
N SER A 71 -3.17 -4.21 -17.46
CA SER A 71 -3.75 -5.09 -18.47
C SER A 71 -4.24 -6.46 -17.98
N ASP A 72 -3.82 -6.93 -16.81
CA ASP A 72 -4.25 -8.23 -16.27
C ASP A 72 -5.33 -8.07 -15.20
N PHE A 73 -6.58 -8.22 -15.61
CA PHE A 73 -7.75 -8.14 -14.73
C PHE A 73 -8.29 -9.50 -14.27
N ARG A 74 -7.63 -10.60 -14.62
CA ARG A 74 -8.15 -11.97 -14.37
C ARG A 74 -8.35 -12.28 -12.88
N LYS A 75 -7.44 -11.78 -12.02
CA LYS A 75 -7.45 -12.02 -10.57
C LYS A 75 -8.00 -10.85 -9.75
N VAL A 76 -8.40 -9.77 -10.39
CA VAL A 76 -8.80 -8.54 -9.68
C VAL A 76 -9.96 -8.78 -8.74
N ARG A 77 -11.01 -9.48 -9.21
CA ARG A 77 -12.20 -9.81 -8.38
C ARG A 77 -11.87 -10.73 -7.21
N GLU A 78 -11.00 -11.71 -7.42
CA GLU A 78 -10.54 -12.61 -6.37
C GLU A 78 -9.71 -11.85 -5.33
N ASN A 79 -8.82 -10.97 -5.75
CA ASN A 79 -8.03 -10.12 -4.87
C ASN A 79 -8.92 -9.18 -4.04
N LEU A 80 -9.92 -8.56 -4.67
CA LEU A 80 -10.90 -7.72 -3.98
C LEU A 80 -11.64 -8.53 -2.91
N LYS A 81 -12.20 -9.69 -3.27
CA LYS A 81 -12.93 -10.55 -2.32
C LYS A 81 -12.07 -10.94 -1.13
N LYS A 82 -10.82 -11.36 -1.36
CA LYS A 82 -9.87 -11.70 -0.29
C LYS A 82 -9.56 -10.49 0.59
N ALA A 83 -9.34 -9.32 -0.01
CA ALA A 83 -9.08 -8.10 0.73
C ALA A 83 -10.27 -7.68 1.61
N LEU A 84 -11.49 -7.74 1.08
CA LEU A 84 -12.68 -7.44 1.88
C LEU A 84 -12.85 -8.40 3.06
N LEU A 85 -12.55 -9.69 2.88
CA LEU A 85 -12.62 -10.69 3.94
C LEU A 85 -11.62 -10.37 5.07
N THR A 86 -10.34 -10.17 4.74
CA THR A 86 -9.31 -9.88 5.75
C THR A 86 -9.54 -8.54 6.44
N LEU A 87 -9.92 -7.49 5.68
CA LEU A 87 -10.28 -6.19 6.25
C LEU A 87 -11.51 -6.26 7.17
N SER A 88 -12.49 -7.13 6.88
CA SER A 88 -13.65 -7.34 7.75
C SER A 88 -13.21 -7.95 9.09
N GLU A 89 -12.38 -8.98 9.06
CA GLU A 89 -11.87 -9.66 10.26
C GLU A 89 -10.94 -8.76 11.08
N GLY A 90 -9.95 -8.16 10.41
CA GLY A 90 -8.98 -7.27 11.04
C GLY A 90 -9.63 -6.01 11.60
N GLY A 91 -10.51 -5.39 10.82
CA GLY A 91 -11.22 -4.16 11.20
C GLY A 91 -12.07 -4.31 12.46
N LYS A 92 -12.74 -5.45 12.62
CA LYS A 92 -13.53 -5.77 13.82
C LYS A 92 -12.61 -5.93 15.05
N ARG A 93 -11.53 -6.70 14.90
CA ARG A 93 -10.59 -6.98 16.00
C ARG A 93 -9.84 -5.74 16.44
N ALA A 94 -9.39 -4.92 15.51
CA ALA A 94 -8.61 -3.71 15.78
C ALA A 94 -9.44 -2.47 16.11
N LYS A 95 -10.77 -2.50 15.92
CA LYS A 95 -11.65 -1.33 15.99
C LYS A 95 -11.17 -0.20 15.08
N ALA A 96 -10.83 -0.55 13.84
CA ALA A 96 -10.22 0.38 12.90
C ALA A 96 -11.16 1.55 12.57
N LYS A 97 -10.57 2.73 12.42
CA LYS A 97 -11.23 3.94 11.91
C LYS A 97 -11.42 3.88 10.40
N GLN A 98 -10.44 3.32 9.70
CA GLN A 98 -10.39 3.28 8.24
C GLN A 98 -9.85 1.94 7.78
N LEU A 99 -10.44 1.42 6.71
CA LEU A 99 -10.11 0.16 6.06
C LEU A 99 -9.80 0.45 4.60
N ILE A 100 -8.61 0.09 4.11
CA ILE A 100 -8.16 0.49 2.79
C ILE A 100 -7.81 -0.75 1.97
N PHE A 101 -8.48 -0.92 0.84
CA PHE A 101 -8.03 -1.83 -0.21
C PHE A 101 -7.12 -1.08 -1.17
N ILE A 102 -5.87 -1.53 -1.33
CA ILE A 102 -4.87 -0.91 -2.21
C ILE A 102 -4.51 -1.88 -3.33
N THR A 103 -4.51 -1.40 -4.57
CA THR A 103 -4.08 -2.18 -5.74
C THR A 103 -3.40 -1.30 -6.77
N ASN A 104 -2.56 -1.91 -7.62
CA ASN A 104 -1.99 -1.23 -8.78
C ASN A 104 -2.86 -1.37 -10.05
N SER A 105 -3.98 -2.10 -9.98
CA SER A 105 -4.92 -2.19 -11.08
C SER A 105 -5.81 -0.96 -11.15
N PHE A 106 -5.82 -0.26 -12.28
CA PHE A 106 -6.72 0.87 -12.51
C PHE A 106 -8.19 0.44 -12.76
N ASN A 107 -8.45 -0.85 -12.83
CA ASN A 107 -9.80 -1.41 -12.88
C ASN A 107 -10.02 -2.38 -11.72
N PRO A 108 -10.07 -1.90 -10.46
CA PRO A 108 -10.07 -2.71 -9.26
C PRO A 108 -11.30 -3.61 -9.09
N PHE A 109 -12.37 -3.33 -9.82
CA PHE A 109 -13.61 -4.10 -9.80
C PHE A 109 -13.81 -4.94 -11.07
N ASN A 110 -12.91 -4.82 -12.05
CA ASN A 110 -13.08 -5.41 -13.38
C ASN A 110 -14.47 -5.10 -13.97
N ASP A 111 -14.81 -3.82 -13.98
CA ASP A 111 -16.01 -3.27 -14.60
C ASP A 111 -15.68 -1.96 -15.32
N ASP A 112 -16.48 -1.58 -16.33
CA ASP A 112 -16.20 -0.42 -17.17
C ASP A 112 -16.35 0.90 -16.42
N ALA A 113 -17.28 0.98 -15.48
CA ALA A 113 -17.51 2.19 -14.69
C ALA A 113 -16.33 2.46 -13.74
N SER A 114 -15.77 1.42 -13.09
CA SER A 114 -14.61 1.57 -12.23
C SER A 114 -13.36 1.96 -13.01
N LYS A 115 -13.17 1.40 -14.20
CA LYS A 115 -12.09 1.77 -15.10
C LYS A 115 -12.08 3.28 -15.39
N GLY A 116 -13.25 3.87 -15.60
CA GLY A 116 -13.38 5.30 -15.89
C GLY A 116 -12.97 6.22 -14.75
N ILE A 117 -13.10 5.77 -13.48
CA ILE A 117 -12.79 6.60 -12.31
C ILE A 117 -11.41 6.35 -11.71
N PHE A 118 -10.76 5.23 -12.03
CA PHE A 118 -9.42 4.88 -11.56
C PHE A 118 -8.34 4.96 -12.64
N SER A 119 -8.71 5.17 -13.89
CA SER A 119 -7.74 5.39 -14.98
C SER A 119 -7.02 6.72 -14.79
N GLY A 120 -5.70 6.75 -15.03
CA GLY A 120 -4.88 7.95 -14.90
C GLY A 120 -4.12 8.02 -13.58
N PRO A 121 -3.98 9.24 -12.98
CA PRO A 121 -3.20 9.43 -11.77
C PRO A 121 -3.74 8.59 -10.59
N PRO A 122 -2.88 8.28 -9.60
CA PRO A 122 -3.30 7.57 -8.41
C PRO A 122 -4.51 8.21 -7.77
N SER A 123 -5.47 7.41 -7.42
CA SER A 123 -6.69 7.92 -6.82
C SER A 123 -7.19 7.00 -5.70
N TYR A 124 -7.97 7.59 -4.80
CA TYR A 124 -8.72 6.84 -3.81
C TYR A 124 -10.18 7.23 -3.88
N ARG A 125 -11.05 6.29 -3.52
CA ARG A 125 -12.51 6.48 -3.51
C ARG A 125 -13.07 5.91 -2.22
N THR A 126 -13.96 6.66 -1.57
CA THR A 126 -14.83 6.13 -0.53
C THR A 126 -15.89 5.24 -1.15
N TYR A 127 -16.48 4.34 -0.39
CA TYR A 127 -17.55 3.48 -0.88
C TYR A 127 -18.66 4.28 -1.57
N ASP A 128 -19.14 5.38 -0.96
CA ASP A 128 -20.21 6.20 -1.51
C ASP A 128 -19.85 6.91 -2.83
N SER A 129 -18.56 7.14 -3.09
CA SER A 129 -18.07 7.75 -4.32
C SER A 129 -17.85 6.77 -5.46
N LEU A 130 -18.05 5.46 -5.20
CA LEU A 130 -17.94 4.42 -6.23
C LEU A 130 -19.20 4.39 -7.12
N PRO A 131 -19.06 3.98 -8.39
CA PRO A 131 -20.20 3.67 -9.24
C PRO A 131 -21.10 2.62 -8.61
N GLU A 132 -22.40 2.65 -8.94
CA GLU A 132 -23.39 1.68 -8.43
C GLU A 132 -23.00 0.24 -8.73
N SER A 133 -22.50 -0.06 -9.93
CA SER A 133 -22.01 -1.39 -10.29
C SER A 133 -20.88 -1.87 -9.39
N SER A 134 -19.94 -0.99 -9.07
CA SER A 134 -18.80 -1.29 -8.18
C SER A 134 -19.25 -1.51 -6.74
N ARG A 135 -20.19 -0.69 -6.24
CA ARG A 135 -20.79 -0.87 -4.90
C ARG A 135 -21.51 -2.21 -4.81
N LYS A 136 -22.33 -2.54 -5.81
CA LYS A 136 -23.01 -3.84 -5.85
C LYS A 136 -22.04 -5.02 -5.76
N ILE A 137 -20.87 -4.95 -6.42
CA ILE A 137 -19.87 -6.01 -6.31
C ILE A 137 -19.34 -6.16 -4.87
N ILE A 138 -19.13 -5.04 -4.19
CA ILE A 138 -18.71 -5.06 -2.78
C ILE A 138 -19.82 -5.68 -1.92
N ASP A 139 -21.05 -5.21 -2.09
CA ASP A 139 -22.22 -5.66 -1.32
C ASP A 139 -22.45 -7.16 -1.49
N ASP A 140 -22.42 -7.67 -2.74
CA ASP A 140 -22.56 -9.10 -3.04
C ASP A 140 -21.49 -9.96 -2.32
N TYR A 141 -20.28 -9.43 -2.15
CA TYR A 141 -19.25 -10.12 -1.39
C TYR A 141 -19.49 -10.04 0.12
N LEU A 142 -19.86 -8.88 0.63
CA LEU A 142 -20.08 -8.66 2.05
C LEU A 142 -21.30 -9.41 2.57
N GLU A 143 -22.37 -9.55 1.78
CA GLU A 143 -23.58 -10.34 2.12
C GLU A 143 -23.25 -11.82 2.40
N SER A 144 -22.17 -12.33 1.82
CA SER A 144 -21.69 -13.71 2.03
C SER A 144 -20.84 -13.89 3.30
N MET A 145 -20.59 -12.82 4.07
CA MET A 145 -19.71 -12.82 5.23
C MET A 145 -20.50 -12.76 6.54
N ASP A 146 -20.08 -13.54 7.53
CA ASP A 146 -20.68 -13.53 8.87
C ASP A 146 -20.50 -12.18 9.59
N ASN A 147 -19.43 -11.48 9.31
CA ASN A 147 -19.07 -10.22 9.95
C ASN A 147 -18.55 -9.22 8.89
N PRO A 148 -19.44 -8.65 8.06
CA PRO A 148 -19.04 -7.72 7.03
C PRO A 148 -18.45 -6.44 7.63
N LEU A 149 -17.49 -5.83 6.93
CA LEU A 149 -16.94 -4.53 7.31
C LEU A 149 -17.99 -3.42 7.17
N ASP A 150 -17.81 -2.34 7.93
CA ASP A 150 -18.57 -1.10 7.78
C ASP A 150 -18.08 -0.38 6.51
N THR A 151 -18.92 -0.30 5.48
CA THR A 151 -18.61 0.32 4.21
C THR A 151 -18.29 1.82 4.31
N ASN A 152 -18.80 2.51 5.35
CA ASN A 152 -18.44 3.91 5.62
C ASN A 152 -16.98 4.10 5.96
N LYS A 153 -16.28 3.04 6.37
CA LYS A 153 -14.85 3.04 6.67
C LYS A 153 -13.99 2.59 5.48
N LEU A 154 -14.63 2.07 4.42
CA LEU A 154 -13.92 1.49 3.29
C LEU A 154 -13.43 2.57 2.32
N LEU A 155 -12.15 2.49 2.01
CA LEU A 155 -11.52 3.18 0.90
C LEU A 155 -10.94 2.17 -0.09
N VAL A 156 -11.05 2.51 -1.38
CA VAL A 156 -10.34 1.81 -2.46
C VAL A 156 -9.31 2.77 -3.03
N GLN A 157 -8.06 2.37 -3.04
CA GLN A 157 -6.94 3.17 -3.53
C GLN A 157 -6.20 2.45 -4.64
N THR A 158 -5.94 3.17 -5.74
CA THR A 158 -5.04 2.68 -6.79
C THR A 158 -3.70 3.39 -6.69
N LEU A 159 -2.62 2.64 -6.81
CA LEU A 159 -1.25 3.15 -6.87
C LEU A 159 -0.58 2.59 -8.11
N PRO A 160 -0.04 3.41 -9.02
CA PRO A 160 0.78 2.93 -10.13
C PRO A 160 2.00 2.20 -9.59
N PHE A 161 2.18 0.97 -10.07
CA PHE A 161 3.31 0.13 -9.69
C PHE A 161 3.50 -0.93 -10.76
N GLU A 162 4.46 -0.73 -11.64
CA GLU A 162 4.65 -1.59 -12.81
C GLU A 162 5.73 -2.64 -12.59
N THR A 163 5.65 -3.76 -13.30
CA THR A 163 6.58 -4.88 -13.13
C THR A 163 7.77 -4.79 -14.07
N ASP A 164 7.50 -4.36 -15.30
CA ASP A 164 8.45 -4.52 -16.42
C ASP A 164 9.44 -3.36 -16.55
N ASP A 165 9.21 -2.26 -15.78
CA ASP A 165 10.05 -1.07 -15.77
C ASP A 165 10.29 -0.62 -14.33
N GLU A 166 11.52 -0.78 -13.85
CA GLU A 166 11.89 -0.40 -12.47
C GLU A 166 11.84 1.11 -12.25
N ASP A 167 12.19 1.91 -13.24
CA ASP A 167 12.15 3.37 -13.12
C ASP A 167 10.70 3.87 -12.99
N GLU A 168 9.79 3.32 -13.78
CA GLU A 168 8.35 3.64 -13.67
C GLU A 168 7.71 3.05 -12.42
N ARG A 169 8.18 1.88 -11.95
CA ARG A 169 7.64 1.21 -10.75
C ARG A 169 7.65 2.11 -9.52
N TYR A 170 8.77 2.76 -9.25
CA TYR A 170 8.94 3.58 -8.05
C TYR A 170 8.64 5.06 -8.24
N LYS A 171 8.38 5.49 -9.46
CA LYS A 171 8.17 6.90 -9.82
C LYS A 171 7.11 7.60 -8.97
N TYR A 172 6.01 6.92 -8.70
CA TYR A 172 4.96 7.50 -7.86
C TYR A 172 5.41 7.68 -6.42
N VAL A 173 6.03 6.65 -5.84
CA VAL A 173 6.52 6.69 -4.46
C VAL A 173 7.59 7.76 -4.29
N LEU A 174 8.53 7.83 -5.22
CA LEU A 174 9.56 8.88 -5.23
C LEU A 174 8.93 10.28 -5.28
N ARG A 175 7.94 10.50 -6.11
CA ARG A 175 7.24 11.78 -6.19
C ARG A 175 6.52 12.14 -4.88
N GLU A 176 5.90 11.18 -4.20
CA GLU A 176 5.28 11.43 -2.90
C GLU A 176 6.34 11.79 -1.82
N ILE A 177 7.50 11.15 -1.87
CA ILE A 177 8.64 11.49 -1.01
C ILE A 177 9.17 12.89 -1.34
N GLU A 178 9.32 13.24 -2.61
CA GLU A 178 9.76 14.58 -3.06
C GLU A 178 8.79 15.66 -2.60
N ASN A 179 7.49 15.43 -2.76
CA ASN A 179 6.45 16.33 -2.27
C ASN A 179 6.56 16.53 -0.75
N PHE A 180 6.77 15.45 0.00
CA PHE A 180 6.95 15.52 1.46
C PHE A 180 8.20 16.32 1.83
N ILE A 181 9.34 16.03 1.21
CA ILE A 181 10.61 16.76 1.43
C ILE A 181 10.46 18.24 1.06
N GLY A 182 9.75 18.55 -0.02
CA GLY A 182 9.41 19.92 -0.39
C GLY A 182 8.63 20.65 0.70
N THR A 183 7.71 19.98 1.41
CA THR A 183 6.99 20.60 2.55
C THR A 183 7.91 20.92 3.73
N LEU A 184 9.03 20.24 3.85
CA LEU A 184 10.06 20.48 4.87
C LEU A 184 11.08 21.56 4.44
N GLN A 185 10.95 22.08 3.22
CA GLN A 185 11.87 23.06 2.61
C GLN A 185 13.33 22.56 2.53
N LEU A 186 13.50 21.25 2.33
CA LEU A 186 14.80 20.63 2.17
C LEU A 186 15.16 20.51 0.68
N SER A 187 16.41 20.82 0.33
CA SER A 187 16.89 20.84 -1.06
C SER A 187 18.15 19.99 -1.28
N THR A 188 18.29 18.90 -0.56
CA THR A 188 19.43 18.00 -0.69
C THR A 188 19.28 17.09 -1.91
N PRO A 189 20.19 17.15 -2.92
CA PRO A 189 20.11 16.30 -4.09
C PRO A 189 20.08 14.81 -3.75
N GLY A 190 19.20 14.05 -4.40
CA GLY A 190 19.10 12.59 -4.23
C GLY A 190 18.52 12.12 -2.90
N ILE A 191 18.09 13.03 -2.00
CA ILE A 191 17.51 12.68 -0.70
C ILE A 191 16.31 11.75 -0.85
N SER A 192 15.44 11.98 -1.82
CA SER A 192 14.21 11.19 -2.00
C SER A 192 14.52 9.73 -2.30
N LYS A 193 15.53 9.46 -3.14
CA LYS A 193 15.97 8.10 -3.46
C LYS A 193 16.62 7.41 -2.25
N LYS A 194 17.47 8.12 -1.52
CA LYS A 194 18.10 7.60 -0.29
C LYS A 194 17.03 7.26 0.76
N LEU A 195 16.07 8.16 0.98
CA LEU A 195 14.96 7.94 1.92
C LEU A 195 14.08 6.76 1.50
N MET A 196 13.72 6.65 0.22
CA MET A 196 12.94 5.52 -0.26
C MET A 196 13.63 4.20 0.07
N MET A 197 14.91 4.07 -0.27
CA MET A 197 15.68 2.85 -0.01
C MET A 197 15.79 2.54 1.49
N THR A 198 15.99 3.56 2.33
CA THR A 198 16.07 3.38 3.79
C THR A 198 14.72 2.92 4.34
N TRP A 199 13.63 3.60 3.99
CA TRP A 199 12.29 3.22 4.47
C TRP A 199 11.83 1.86 3.93
N GLN A 200 12.18 1.50 2.69
CA GLN A 200 11.92 0.15 2.17
C GLN A 200 12.62 -0.90 3.03
N ASN A 201 13.92 -0.70 3.33
CA ASN A 201 14.68 -1.60 4.18
C ASN A 201 14.14 -1.69 5.60
N ASP A 202 13.79 -0.57 6.22
CA ASP A 202 13.26 -0.52 7.59
C ASP A 202 11.91 -1.23 7.69
N LEU A 203 11.02 -1.02 6.71
CA LEU A 203 9.71 -1.66 6.64
C LEU A 203 9.83 -3.15 6.34
N ASP A 204 10.70 -3.57 5.42
CA ASP A 204 10.98 -4.97 5.13
C ASP A 204 11.50 -5.68 6.39
N HIS A 205 12.49 -5.08 7.05
CA HIS A 205 13.02 -5.62 8.29
C HIS A 205 11.97 -5.66 9.42
N ASN A 206 11.10 -4.68 9.49
CA ASN A 206 9.98 -4.68 10.43
C ASN A 206 9.00 -5.81 10.11
N GLY A 207 8.60 -5.99 8.85
CA GLY A 207 7.69 -7.04 8.39
C GLY A 207 8.22 -8.46 8.67
N SER A 208 9.53 -8.67 8.56
CA SER A 208 10.17 -9.97 8.79
C SER A 208 10.26 -10.39 10.26
N LYS A 209 10.01 -9.49 11.22
CA LYS A 209 10.06 -9.81 12.66
C LYS A 209 8.89 -10.72 13.06
N LYS A 210 9.19 -11.79 13.80
CA LYS A 210 8.18 -12.74 14.29
C LYS A 210 7.19 -12.12 15.27
N ASP A 211 7.64 -11.14 16.07
CA ASP A 211 6.79 -10.44 17.02
C ASP A 211 6.11 -9.26 16.31
N ALA A 212 4.82 -9.41 16.05
CA ALA A 212 4.00 -8.40 15.39
C ALA A 212 3.71 -7.16 16.26
N GLU A 213 4.03 -7.20 17.55
CA GLU A 213 3.93 -6.02 18.43
C GLU A 213 5.11 -5.04 18.24
N ILE A 214 6.20 -5.49 17.62
CA ILE A 214 7.34 -4.62 17.31
C ILE A 214 6.98 -3.73 16.12
N ARG A 215 6.72 -2.45 16.41
CA ARG A 215 6.30 -1.43 15.43
C ARG A 215 7.40 -0.40 15.22
N LEU A 216 7.50 0.14 14.01
CA LEU A 216 8.29 1.34 13.76
C LEU A 216 7.53 2.55 14.30
N LYS A 217 8.20 3.35 15.11
CA LYS A 217 7.67 4.63 15.61
C LYS A 217 7.87 5.73 14.58
N LYS A 218 7.10 6.78 14.69
CA LYS A 218 7.28 7.96 13.84
C LYS A 218 8.71 8.51 13.90
N GLU A 219 9.34 8.49 15.06
CA GLU A 219 10.71 8.94 15.28
C GLU A 219 11.71 8.12 14.44
N ASP A 220 11.53 6.79 14.38
CA ASP A 220 12.36 5.89 13.57
C ASP A 220 12.30 6.24 12.08
N LEU A 221 11.13 6.71 11.60
CA LEU A 221 10.90 7.08 10.21
C LEU A 221 11.44 8.49 9.87
N ILE A 222 11.51 9.38 10.86
CA ILE A 222 12.03 10.74 10.67
C ILE A 222 13.55 10.79 10.84
N TRP A 223 14.11 9.93 11.66
CA TRP A 223 15.56 9.89 11.91
C TRP A 223 16.42 9.79 10.64
N PRO A 224 16.10 8.95 9.64
CA PRO A 224 16.86 8.89 8.39
C PRO A 224 16.94 10.23 7.64
N ILE A 225 15.92 11.07 7.75
CA ILE A 225 15.93 12.41 7.14
C ILE A 225 17.04 13.24 7.74
N LEU A 226 17.13 13.26 9.08
CA LEU A 226 18.16 14.02 9.80
C LEU A 226 19.55 13.49 9.48
N VAL A 227 19.73 12.16 9.46
CA VAL A 227 21.02 11.54 9.12
C VAL A 227 21.45 11.93 7.71
N ILE A 228 20.57 11.79 6.71
CA ILE A 228 20.92 12.10 5.31
C ILE A 228 21.26 13.58 5.11
N ILE A 229 20.59 14.50 5.84
CA ILE A 229 20.85 15.93 5.75
C ILE A 229 22.18 16.30 6.40
N THR A 230 22.51 15.66 7.52
CA THR A 230 23.75 15.95 8.25
C THR A 230 24.99 15.25 7.64
N ASP A 231 24.77 14.24 6.82
CA ASP A 231 25.82 13.47 6.13
C ASP A 231 26.23 14.08 4.77
N VAL A 232 25.74 15.30 4.48
CA VAL A 232 26.20 16.08 3.33
C VAL A 232 27.58 16.61 3.66
N GLU A 233 28.60 16.07 2.97
CA GLU A 233 29.93 16.65 3.02
C GLU A 233 29.86 18.14 2.68
N PRO A 234 30.46 19.02 3.51
CA PRO A 234 30.54 20.42 3.15
C PRO A 234 31.19 20.51 1.75
N SER A 235 30.51 21.17 0.81
CA SER A 235 31.13 21.48 -0.46
C SER A 235 32.46 22.16 -0.14
N GLU A 236 33.58 21.58 -0.60
CA GLU A 236 34.84 22.29 -0.60
C GLU A 236 34.67 23.50 -1.52
N GLU A 237 34.24 24.61 -0.97
CA GLU A 237 34.35 25.91 -1.60
C GLU A 237 35.83 26.27 -1.56
N PHE A 238 36.49 26.07 -2.69
CA PHE A 238 37.77 26.68 -3.01
C PHE A 238 37.60 27.94 -3.82
#